data_7cbe45fafefb49a6e80276d34b901af4
#
_entry.id   7cbe45fafefb49a6e80276d34b901af4
#
_cell.length_a   1.000
_cell.length_b   1.000
_cell.length_c   1.000
_cell.angle_alpha   90.00
_cell.angle_beta   90.00
_cell.angle_gamma   90.00
#
_symmetry.space_group_name_H-M   'P 1'
#
loop_
_entity.id
_entity.type
_entity.pdbx_description
1 polymer ?
#
loop_
_entity_poly.entity_id
_entity_poly.type
_entity_poly.pdbx_seq_one_letter_code
_entity_poly.pdbx_strand_id
1 'polypeptide(L)'
;METPKLLEKYERNGWPSLKRTDLKPPVGLNLSLLTSLERIRSHSLSSQGQIACIKDGETLSDVFTMSANGSWLSRVTTDRPLAAFWDDEIPDWSPDGKWLAFCIKGHVHIVPHTGGLPKKITDFSTAASGPRWMPDSNGLIVTVERNDIDQLLLTDRDGSWPRALTTDPIGDHWDARPSPDGKFIVFNLRRFDDLNRLDIVLLEIASGKQITLYGKPSTRAMSPKWSPDGKRISFIAQETQHEELYLIKPDGEGLHPLTKAGQDIFQYEWSPSGSQILAVVNNNGSFELMLVETESGSISELRSEVGLHSNPNWAKDESYITFEFESPTLPPDLYRMDLKSKQAAQLTFSNPPAMQKHKFIAPEIVTYKSYDGLEIPAFLYRPEKSNGAAILYPHGGPKDQYGFAWDEIAQYFVAKGYTYLAPNYRGSTGYGKDFERANYNNWGVGDTQDCLHGAKYLKTFKEIKPDRIGIAGGSYGGYMTINALSRDPEYLFACGIAKYGDANLVSSWAQCEKRLRLYTEVFLGHPSENLGTYLKGSPITEAKNIQKPVLILHGLLDTVVPPEASEEWVEALRHEGKTFEYKTYDDEPHGFLRRENLIDVYARMERFLDWYLLPK
;
A
#
# COMPACT_ATOMS: atom_id res chain seq x y z
N MET A 1 -0.14 34.02 2.11
CA MET A 1 1.04 34.02 1.22
C MET A 1 0.83 32.85 0.29
N GLU A 2 0.76 33.11 -1.01
CA GLU A 2 0.74 32.01 -1.99
C GLU A 2 2.04 31.22 -1.84
N THR A 3 1.95 29.90 -1.71
CA THR A 3 3.10 29.01 -1.75
C THR A 3 3.84 29.27 -3.07
N PRO A 4 5.15 29.49 -3.09
CA PRO A 4 5.86 29.68 -4.33
C PRO A 4 5.66 28.44 -5.20
N LYS A 5 5.18 28.63 -6.44
CA LYS A 5 5.07 27.56 -7.43
C LYS A 5 6.46 26.96 -7.65
N LEU A 6 6.62 25.69 -7.32
CA LEU A 6 7.81 24.94 -7.68
C LEU A 6 7.86 24.85 -9.22
N LEU A 7 9.01 25.14 -9.80
CA LEU A 7 9.16 25.10 -11.25
C LEU A 7 9.34 23.65 -11.71
N GLU A 8 8.41 23.17 -12.51
CA GLU A 8 8.56 21.88 -13.18
C GLU A 8 9.83 21.86 -14.04
N LYS A 9 10.51 20.72 -14.02
CA LYS A 9 11.70 20.47 -14.84
C LYS A 9 11.36 19.49 -15.94
N TYR A 10 11.87 19.80 -17.14
CA TYR A 10 11.88 18.87 -18.26
C TYR A 10 13.23 18.93 -18.96
N GLU A 11 13.91 17.81 -19.01
CA GLU A 11 15.24 17.68 -19.63
C GLU A 11 15.33 16.41 -20.45
N ARG A 12 16.08 16.50 -21.55
CA ARG A 12 16.41 15.36 -22.41
C ARG A 12 17.87 15.44 -22.83
N ASN A 13 18.54 14.31 -22.80
CA ASN A 13 19.91 14.17 -23.25
C ASN A 13 20.05 12.94 -24.16
N GLY A 14 20.72 13.10 -25.30
CA GLY A 14 21.05 12.01 -26.22
C GLY A 14 19.89 11.44 -27.04
N TRP A 15 18.73 12.09 -27.07
CA TRP A 15 17.59 11.62 -27.85
C TRP A 15 17.68 11.99 -29.32
N PRO A 16 17.45 11.03 -30.25
CA PRO A 16 17.14 11.38 -31.63
C PRO A 16 15.81 12.13 -31.70
N SER A 17 15.58 12.87 -32.80
CA SER A 17 14.33 13.62 -33.02
C SER A 17 13.11 12.74 -32.79
N LEU A 18 12.09 13.29 -32.10
CA LEU A 18 10.81 12.60 -31.83
C LEU A 18 10.14 12.18 -33.14
N LYS A 19 10.25 10.88 -33.48
CA LYS A 19 9.28 10.26 -34.37
C LYS A 19 8.13 9.76 -33.49
N ARG A 20 6.91 10.22 -33.75
CA ARG A 20 5.71 9.59 -33.21
C ARG A 20 5.64 8.20 -33.82
N THR A 21 5.54 7.16 -33.00
CA THR A 21 5.12 5.86 -33.48
C THR A 21 3.64 5.97 -33.84
N ASP A 22 3.24 5.44 -34.99
CA ASP A 22 1.83 5.43 -35.44
C ASP A 22 0.99 4.39 -34.68
N LEU A 23 1.43 3.96 -33.50
CA LEU A 23 0.70 2.99 -32.69
C LEU A 23 -0.58 3.61 -32.13
N LYS A 24 -1.68 3.04 -32.52
CA LYS A 24 -2.99 3.41 -32.02
C LYS A 24 -3.17 2.91 -30.58
N PRO A 25 -3.82 3.70 -29.71
CA PRO A 25 -4.22 3.19 -28.41
C PRO A 25 -5.06 1.93 -28.55
N PRO A 26 -5.13 1.06 -27.52
CA PRO A 26 -5.98 -0.12 -27.55
C PRO A 26 -7.42 0.25 -27.87
N VAL A 27 -8.07 -0.56 -28.69
CA VAL A 27 -9.49 -0.34 -29.04
C VAL A 27 -10.35 -0.45 -27.77
N GLY A 28 -11.05 0.63 -27.44
CA GLY A 28 -11.95 0.67 -26.27
C GLY A 28 -11.26 0.92 -24.91
N LEU A 29 -9.93 1.04 -24.88
CA LEU A 29 -9.18 1.35 -23.66
C LEU A 29 -8.14 2.43 -23.95
N ASN A 30 -8.48 3.70 -23.73
CA ASN A 30 -7.54 4.81 -23.83
C ASN A 30 -7.16 5.34 -22.42
N LEU A 31 -6.10 6.12 -22.33
CA LEU A 31 -5.59 6.63 -21.06
C LEU A 31 -6.62 7.45 -20.29
N SER A 32 -7.42 8.27 -21.00
CA SER A 32 -8.46 9.07 -20.36
C SER A 32 -9.56 8.19 -19.74
N LEU A 33 -9.93 7.09 -20.38
CA LEU A 33 -10.89 6.14 -19.83
C LEU A 33 -10.27 5.33 -18.67
N LEU A 34 -9.03 4.86 -18.83
CA LEU A 34 -8.30 4.12 -17.79
C LEU A 34 -8.19 4.91 -16.48
N THR A 35 -7.85 6.19 -16.58
CA THR A 35 -7.68 7.08 -15.42
C THR A 35 -8.99 7.71 -14.93
N SER A 36 -10.15 7.36 -15.53
CA SER A 36 -11.46 7.84 -15.08
C SER A 36 -12.14 6.93 -14.05
N LEU A 37 -11.46 5.89 -13.61
CA LEU A 37 -11.97 5.01 -12.55
C LEU A 37 -12.11 5.78 -11.24
N GLU A 38 -13.27 5.67 -10.64
CA GLU A 38 -13.47 6.10 -9.27
C GLU A 38 -13.13 4.93 -8.35
N ARG A 39 -12.29 5.16 -7.34
CA ARG A 39 -11.83 4.09 -6.43
C ARG A 39 -12.48 4.23 -5.08
N ILE A 40 -13.03 3.14 -4.56
CA ILE A 40 -13.33 3.01 -3.14
C ILE A 40 -12.02 2.59 -2.45
N ARG A 41 -11.53 3.38 -1.50
CA ARG A 41 -10.28 3.10 -0.80
C ARG A 41 -10.48 2.34 0.50
N SER A 42 -11.53 2.70 1.24
CA SER A 42 -11.82 2.09 2.52
C SER A 42 -13.28 2.31 2.88
N HIS A 43 -13.82 1.44 3.73
CA HIS A 43 -15.16 1.62 4.26
C HIS A 43 -15.28 1.13 5.70
N SER A 44 -16.33 1.58 6.37
CA SER A 44 -16.74 1.09 7.69
C SER A 44 -18.26 0.98 7.79
N LEU A 45 -18.73 0.09 8.64
CA LEU A 45 -20.13 -0.19 8.86
C LEU A 45 -20.56 0.25 10.26
N SER A 46 -21.57 1.10 10.37
CA SER A 46 -22.12 1.55 11.66
C SER A 46 -22.95 0.47 12.34
N SER A 47 -23.14 0.59 13.66
CA SER A 47 -24.05 -0.27 14.42
C SER A 47 -25.52 -0.19 13.95
N GLN A 48 -25.88 0.80 13.14
CA GLN A 48 -27.21 1.00 12.56
C GLN A 48 -27.29 0.54 11.09
N GLY A 49 -26.21 -0.04 10.54
CA GLY A 49 -26.17 -0.52 9.16
C GLY A 49 -25.94 0.56 8.11
N GLN A 50 -25.40 1.73 8.49
CA GLN A 50 -24.93 2.71 7.52
C GLN A 50 -23.47 2.45 7.18
N ILE A 51 -23.12 2.60 5.91
CA ILE A 51 -21.75 2.48 5.42
C ILE A 51 -21.17 3.89 5.25
N ALA A 52 -19.96 4.11 5.74
CA ALA A 52 -19.12 5.24 5.33
C ALA A 52 -18.00 4.72 4.46
N CYS A 53 -17.65 5.42 3.38
CA CYS A 53 -16.53 5.06 2.53
C CYS A 53 -15.77 6.29 2.06
N ILE A 54 -14.49 6.10 1.73
CA ILE A 54 -13.67 7.09 1.03
C ILE A 54 -13.70 6.74 -0.45
N LYS A 55 -14.03 7.72 -1.26
CA LYS A 55 -14.10 7.58 -2.71
C LYS A 55 -13.21 8.61 -3.40
N ASP A 56 -12.28 8.14 -4.20
CA ASP A 56 -11.43 9.00 -5.01
C ASP A 56 -12.15 9.43 -6.27
N GLY A 57 -12.09 10.74 -6.53
CA GLY A 57 -12.45 11.36 -7.79
C GLY A 57 -11.22 11.88 -8.54
N GLU A 58 -11.41 12.80 -9.47
CA GLU A 58 -10.31 13.33 -10.31
C GLU A 58 -9.27 14.14 -9.50
N THR A 59 -9.70 14.88 -8.48
CA THR A 59 -8.87 15.81 -7.71
C THR A 59 -9.08 15.75 -6.21
N LEU A 60 -10.11 15.02 -5.75
CA LEU A 60 -10.53 14.95 -4.35
C LEU A 60 -10.78 13.51 -3.94
N SER A 61 -10.54 13.24 -2.67
CA SER A 61 -10.77 11.96 -2.02
C SER A 61 -11.78 12.16 -0.90
N ASP A 62 -13.08 12.12 -1.24
CA ASP A 62 -14.14 12.51 -0.31
C ASP A 62 -14.75 11.35 0.45
N VAL A 63 -15.28 11.68 1.62
CA VAL A 63 -16.08 10.78 2.45
C VAL A 63 -17.51 10.78 1.98
N PHE A 64 -18.07 9.59 1.79
CA PHE A 64 -19.46 9.35 1.45
C PHE A 64 -20.12 8.46 2.49
N THR A 65 -21.44 8.58 2.63
CA THR A 65 -22.26 7.65 3.40
C THR A 65 -23.35 7.05 2.52
N MET A 66 -23.73 5.82 2.81
CA MET A 66 -24.83 5.12 2.14
C MET A 66 -25.50 4.13 3.10
N SER A 67 -26.68 3.65 2.74
CA SER A 67 -27.32 2.54 3.45
C SER A 67 -26.63 1.20 3.15
N ALA A 68 -26.86 0.20 4.01
CA ALA A 68 -26.25 -1.13 3.84
C ALA A 68 -26.62 -1.88 2.55
N ASN A 69 -27.60 -1.41 1.78
CA ASN A 69 -27.96 -1.96 0.47
C ASN A 69 -27.42 -1.12 -0.71
N GLY A 70 -26.53 -0.15 -0.44
CA GLY A 70 -25.93 0.71 -1.47
C GLY A 70 -26.78 1.88 -1.92
N SER A 71 -28.01 2.06 -1.36
CA SER A 71 -28.84 3.21 -1.71
C SER A 71 -28.50 4.44 -0.87
N TRP A 72 -28.98 5.62 -1.32
CA TRP A 72 -28.81 6.90 -0.62
C TRP A 72 -27.34 7.33 -0.46
N LEU A 73 -26.55 7.20 -1.54
CA LEU A 73 -25.19 7.70 -1.54
C LEU A 73 -25.16 9.21 -1.34
N SER A 74 -24.61 9.64 -0.22
CA SER A 74 -24.51 11.05 0.18
C SER A 74 -23.06 11.44 0.37
N ARG A 75 -22.62 12.53 -0.27
CA ARG A 75 -21.28 13.10 -0.09
C ARG A 75 -21.22 13.90 1.20
N VAL A 76 -20.27 13.57 2.06
CA VAL A 76 -20.09 14.18 3.40
C VAL A 76 -19.06 15.31 3.37
N THR A 77 -17.98 15.14 2.61
CA THR A 77 -16.96 16.18 2.42
C THR A 77 -16.95 16.68 0.98
N THR A 78 -16.44 17.89 0.74
CA THR A 78 -16.42 18.50 -0.60
C THR A 78 -15.07 19.06 -1.01
N ASP A 79 -14.09 19.02 -0.11
CA ASP A 79 -12.78 19.65 -0.28
C ASP A 79 -11.61 18.82 0.30
N ARG A 80 -11.86 17.54 0.59
CA ARG A 80 -10.80 16.65 1.07
C ARG A 80 -9.85 16.37 -0.09
N PRO A 81 -8.55 16.75 0.00
CA PRO A 81 -7.60 16.50 -1.07
C PRO A 81 -7.38 15.00 -1.27
N LEU A 82 -6.88 14.63 -2.46
CA LEU A 82 -6.32 13.31 -2.67
C LEU A 82 -5.22 13.07 -1.63
N ALA A 83 -5.26 11.93 -0.99
CA ALA A 83 -4.29 11.50 0.01
C ALA A 83 -3.31 10.50 -0.58
N ALA A 84 -2.07 10.52 -0.12
CA ALA A 84 -1.12 9.46 -0.41
C ALA A 84 -1.64 8.12 0.13
N PHE A 85 -1.17 7.01 -0.44
CA PHE A 85 -1.68 5.66 -0.14
C PHE A 85 -1.67 5.30 1.36
N TRP A 86 -0.71 5.80 2.13
CA TRP A 86 -0.58 5.57 3.58
C TRP A 86 -1.38 6.52 4.47
N ASP A 87 -2.04 7.52 3.91
CA ASP A 87 -2.94 8.43 4.63
C ASP A 87 -4.40 7.91 4.62
N ASP A 88 -4.60 6.66 4.20
CA ASP A 88 -5.92 6.04 4.10
C ASP A 88 -6.42 5.59 5.47
N GLU A 89 -6.99 6.52 6.18
CA GLU A 89 -7.72 6.21 7.40
C GLU A 89 -9.14 5.78 7.09
N ILE A 90 -9.52 4.65 7.67
CA ILE A 90 -10.92 4.19 7.61
C ILE A 90 -11.77 5.16 8.43
N PRO A 91 -12.84 5.76 7.87
CA PRO A 91 -13.76 6.57 8.64
C PRO A 91 -14.34 5.77 9.80
N ASP A 92 -14.32 6.30 11.01
CA ASP A 92 -14.72 5.58 12.22
C ASP A 92 -16.09 6.06 12.74
N TRP A 93 -17.04 5.12 12.88
CA TRP A 93 -18.35 5.39 13.42
C TRP A 93 -18.34 5.41 14.94
N SER A 94 -19.05 6.38 15.55
CA SER A 94 -19.31 6.30 16.99
C SER A 94 -20.13 5.05 17.32
N PRO A 95 -19.92 4.43 18.50
CA PRO A 95 -20.66 3.22 18.92
C PRO A 95 -22.18 3.36 18.86
N ASP A 96 -22.73 4.57 19.11
CA ASP A 96 -24.16 4.85 18.99
C ASP A 96 -24.62 5.06 17.53
N GLY A 97 -23.70 5.05 16.57
CA GLY A 97 -23.96 5.22 15.13
C GLY A 97 -24.38 6.62 14.71
N LYS A 98 -24.22 7.64 15.57
CA LYS A 98 -24.70 9.00 15.28
C LYS A 98 -23.64 9.93 14.73
N TRP A 99 -22.37 9.58 14.86
CA TRP A 99 -21.25 10.41 14.45
C TRP A 99 -20.24 9.61 13.63
N LEU A 100 -19.61 10.30 12.70
CA LEU A 100 -18.51 9.78 11.90
C LEU A 100 -17.27 10.64 12.13
N ALA A 101 -16.14 10.01 12.43
CA ALA A 101 -14.82 10.66 12.56
C ALA A 101 -13.92 10.28 11.40
N PHE A 102 -13.14 11.24 10.88
CA PHE A 102 -12.19 11.06 9.76
C PHE A 102 -11.17 12.20 9.74
N CYS A 103 -10.11 12.06 8.95
CA CYS A 103 -9.07 13.09 8.82
C CYS A 103 -9.21 13.91 7.55
N ILE A 104 -8.94 15.22 7.67
CA ILE A 104 -8.73 16.15 6.57
C ILE A 104 -7.45 16.94 6.85
N LYS A 105 -6.46 16.85 5.96
CA LYS A 105 -5.20 17.61 6.04
C LYS A 105 -4.51 17.51 7.40
N GLY A 106 -4.43 16.30 7.95
CA GLY A 106 -3.78 16.05 9.26
C GLY A 106 -4.57 16.55 10.46
N HIS A 107 -5.87 16.81 10.32
CA HIS A 107 -6.76 17.16 11.42
C HIS A 107 -7.98 16.24 11.48
N VAL A 108 -8.34 15.81 12.68
CA VAL A 108 -9.53 15.00 12.91
C VAL A 108 -10.78 15.88 12.84
N HIS A 109 -11.74 15.42 12.08
CA HIS A 109 -13.05 16.03 11.93
C HIS A 109 -14.14 15.03 12.29
N ILE A 110 -15.28 15.54 12.74
CA ILE A 110 -16.49 14.75 12.95
C ILE A 110 -17.68 15.36 12.22
N VAL A 111 -18.64 14.49 11.87
CA VAL A 111 -19.89 14.90 11.26
C VAL A 111 -21.05 14.05 11.81
N PRO A 112 -22.28 14.60 11.98
CA PRO A 112 -23.45 13.78 12.29
C PRO A 112 -23.75 12.78 11.17
N HIS A 113 -24.28 11.60 11.50
CA HIS A 113 -24.71 10.60 10.51
C HIS A 113 -25.75 11.13 9.51
N THR A 114 -26.46 12.18 9.88
CA THR A 114 -27.44 12.87 9.02
C THR A 114 -26.80 13.83 8.01
N GLY A 115 -25.48 13.97 8.03
CA GLY A 115 -24.74 14.93 7.20
C GLY A 115 -24.60 16.31 7.87
N GLY A 116 -24.06 17.25 7.13
CA GLY A 116 -23.78 18.62 7.59
C GLY A 116 -22.31 18.98 7.34
N LEU A 117 -21.90 20.15 7.83
CA LEU A 117 -20.50 20.56 7.72
C LEU A 117 -19.64 19.80 8.73
N PRO A 118 -18.50 19.19 8.30
CA PRO A 118 -17.56 18.57 9.22
C PRO A 118 -17.01 19.59 10.23
N LYS A 119 -17.06 19.24 11.51
CA LYS A 119 -16.46 20.03 12.59
C LYS A 119 -15.04 19.54 12.84
N LYS A 120 -14.06 20.43 12.71
CA LYS A 120 -12.67 20.15 13.11
C LYS A 120 -12.60 20.07 14.64
N ILE A 121 -12.03 18.98 15.18
CA ILE A 121 -11.87 18.76 16.62
C ILE A 121 -10.41 18.76 17.09
N THR A 122 -9.45 18.64 16.19
CA THR A 122 -8.02 18.80 16.51
C THR A 122 -7.44 19.99 15.80
N ASP A 123 -6.61 20.76 16.49
CA ASP A 123 -5.91 21.94 15.96
C ASP A 123 -4.48 21.99 16.51
N PHE A 124 -3.71 20.93 16.25
CA PHE A 124 -2.31 20.83 16.66
C PHE A 124 -1.40 21.38 15.56
N SER A 125 -0.17 21.76 15.92
CA SER A 125 0.85 22.16 14.94
C SER A 125 1.40 21.00 14.11
N THR A 126 1.21 19.77 14.59
CA THR A 126 1.56 18.51 13.92
C THR A 126 0.29 17.77 13.52
N ALA A 127 0.41 16.81 12.62
CA ALA A 127 -0.73 16.01 12.19
C ALA A 127 -1.33 15.19 13.32
N ALA A 128 -2.66 15.08 13.33
CA ALA A 128 -3.43 14.15 14.14
C ALA A 128 -4.09 13.11 13.22
N SER A 129 -4.02 11.84 13.59
CA SER A 129 -4.46 10.71 12.78
C SER A 129 -5.14 9.62 13.62
N GLY A 130 -5.70 8.60 12.97
CA GLY A 130 -6.24 7.38 13.58
C GLY A 130 -7.34 7.61 14.61
N PRO A 131 -8.38 8.44 14.33
CA PRO A 131 -9.44 8.68 15.32
C PRO A 131 -10.15 7.37 15.65
N ARG A 132 -10.35 7.13 16.96
CA ARG A 132 -11.12 5.99 17.48
C ARG A 132 -12.04 6.44 18.59
N TRP A 133 -13.31 6.14 18.44
CA TRP A 133 -14.32 6.51 19.43
C TRP A 133 -14.17 5.69 20.71
N MET A 134 -14.36 6.37 21.84
CA MET A 134 -14.61 5.71 23.11
C MET A 134 -16.01 5.07 23.11
N PRO A 135 -16.25 4.02 23.93
CA PRO A 135 -17.54 3.34 23.99
C PRO A 135 -18.72 4.23 24.38
N ASP A 136 -18.47 5.35 25.04
CA ASP A 136 -19.49 6.35 25.44
C ASP A 136 -19.94 7.26 24.28
N SER A 137 -19.35 7.11 23.08
CA SER A 137 -19.61 7.96 21.91
C SER A 137 -19.33 9.45 22.13
N ASN A 138 -18.55 9.80 23.16
CA ASN A 138 -18.18 11.17 23.47
C ASN A 138 -16.67 11.44 23.38
N GLY A 139 -15.85 10.52 23.86
CA GLY A 139 -14.39 10.62 23.74
C GLY A 139 -13.86 10.08 22.42
N LEU A 140 -12.73 10.62 21.96
CA LEU A 140 -11.94 10.13 20.83
C LEU A 140 -10.48 9.97 21.23
N ILE A 141 -9.88 8.84 20.87
CA ILE A 141 -8.45 8.64 20.91
C ILE A 141 -7.91 9.05 19.54
N VAL A 142 -6.81 9.79 19.52
CA VAL A 142 -6.12 10.21 18.31
C VAL A 142 -4.61 9.99 18.47
N THR A 143 -3.92 9.69 17.40
CA THR A 143 -2.45 9.67 17.35
C THR A 143 -1.97 11.06 16.94
N VAL A 144 -0.99 11.63 17.66
CA VAL A 144 -0.42 12.95 17.38
C VAL A 144 1.08 12.87 17.49
N GLU A 145 1.80 13.36 16.51
CA GLU A 145 3.24 13.46 16.58
C GLU A 145 3.66 14.59 17.55
N ARG A 146 4.51 14.27 18.51
CA ARG A 146 5.12 15.21 19.47
C ARG A 146 6.60 14.91 19.61
N ASN A 147 7.43 15.91 19.34
CA ASN A 147 8.90 15.76 19.40
C ASN A 147 9.40 14.55 18.59
N ASP A 148 8.92 14.42 17.37
CA ASP A 148 9.21 13.30 16.45
C ASP A 148 8.79 11.91 17.00
N ILE A 149 7.79 11.83 17.88
CA ILE A 149 7.26 10.58 18.43
C ILE A 149 5.74 10.59 18.33
N ASP A 150 5.18 9.54 17.76
CA ASP A 150 3.74 9.34 17.74
C ASP A 150 3.22 8.99 19.13
N GLN A 151 2.31 9.79 19.65
CA GLN A 151 1.73 9.66 20.99
C GLN A 151 0.20 9.60 20.91
N LEU A 152 -0.41 8.91 21.87
CA LEU A 152 -1.86 8.81 21.97
C LEU A 152 -2.42 9.94 22.85
N LEU A 153 -3.45 10.59 22.34
CA LEU A 153 -4.26 11.58 23.06
C LEU A 153 -5.71 11.14 23.15
N LEU A 154 -6.34 11.47 24.27
CA LEU A 154 -7.80 11.40 24.43
C LEU A 154 -8.35 12.83 24.43
N THR A 155 -9.38 13.07 23.61
CA THR A 155 -10.10 14.35 23.56
C THR A 155 -11.60 14.10 23.55
N ASP A 156 -12.37 15.11 23.92
CA ASP A 156 -13.84 15.08 23.81
C ASP A 156 -14.28 15.34 22.35
N ARG A 157 -15.49 14.94 22.02
CA ARG A 157 -16.12 15.17 20.70
C ARG A 157 -16.18 16.62 20.29
N ASP A 158 -16.13 17.56 21.20
CA ASP A 158 -16.08 18.99 20.90
C ASP A 158 -14.65 19.53 20.73
N GLY A 159 -13.62 18.69 20.94
CA GLY A 159 -12.20 19.05 20.87
C GLY A 159 -11.67 19.64 22.17
N SER A 160 -12.45 19.60 23.26
CA SER A 160 -12.06 20.12 24.57
C SER A 160 -11.17 19.13 25.32
N TRP A 161 -10.35 19.66 26.25
CA TRP A 161 -9.60 18.88 27.24
C TRP A 161 -8.73 17.75 26.67
N PRO A 162 -7.88 18.01 25.65
CA PRO A 162 -6.98 16.99 25.15
C PRO A 162 -6.01 16.55 26.24
N ARG A 163 -6.01 15.25 26.55
CA ARG A 163 -5.16 14.63 27.56
C ARG A 163 -4.22 13.63 26.91
N ALA A 164 -2.91 13.78 27.13
CA ALA A 164 -1.94 12.77 26.72
C ALA A 164 -2.20 11.45 27.46
N LEU A 165 -2.28 10.36 26.74
CA LEU A 165 -2.37 9.00 27.26
C LEU A 165 -0.99 8.35 27.34
N THR A 166 -0.13 8.67 26.38
CA THR A 166 1.25 8.23 26.35
C THR A 166 2.17 9.45 26.27
N THR A 167 3.36 9.37 26.86
CA THR A 167 4.37 10.45 26.88
C THR A 167 5.79 9.90 26.93
N ASP A 168 5.95 8.58 26.97
CA ASP A 168 7.26 7.97 27.05
C ASP A 168 7.98 8.03 25.68
N PRO A 169 9.32 8.20 25.67
CA PRO A 169 10.09 8.36 24.44
C PRO A 169 10.61 7.04 23.85
N ILE A 170 10.10 5.90 24.30
CA ILE A 170 10.66 4.59 23.94
C ILE A 170 10.29 4.13 22.53
N GLY A 171 9.32 4.79 21.90
CA GLY A 171 8.86 4.41 20.57
C GLY A 171 7.62 5.14 20.11
N ASP A 172 7.15 4.82 18.91
CA ASP A 172 5.91 5.34 18.34
C ASP A 172 4.70 4.49 18.78
N HIS A 173 3.62 5.19 19.15
CA HIS A 173 2.36 4.61 19.66
C HIS A 173 1.22 4.85 18.65
N TRP A 174 0.57 3.80 18.20
CA TRP A 174 -0.54 3.93 17.23
C TRP A 174 -1.54 2.76 17.32
N ASP A 175 -2.56 2.77 16.46
CA ASP A 175 -3.64 1.77 16.37
C ASP A 175 -4.30 1.45 17.71
N ALA A 176 -4.66 2.52 18.42
CA ALA A 176 -5.27 2.42 19.74
C ALA A 176 -6.71 1.92 19.64
N ARG A 177 -7.07 0.96 20.50
CA ARG A 177 -8.42 0.37 20.58
C ARG A 177 -8.91 0.39 22.02
N PRO A 178 -9.97 1.15 22.34
CA PRO A 178 -10.55 1.15 23.67
C PRO A 178 -11.22 -0.18 24.00
N SER A 179 -11.15 -0.60 25.26
CA SER A 179 -11.92 -1.75 25.77
C SER A 179 -13.42 -1.45 25.72
N PRO A 180 -14.30 -2.47 25.61
CA PRO A 180 -15.75 -2.28 25.59
C PRO A 180 -16.31 -1.55 26.80
N ASP A 181 -15.65 -1.64 27.97
CA ASP A 181 -16.03 -0.92 29.21
C ASP A 181 -15.40 0.48 29.34
N GLY A 182 -14.55 0.88 28.37
CA GLY A 182 -13.91 2.18 28.31
C GLY A 182 -12.81 2.43 29.36
N LYS A 183 -12.34 1.40 30.08
CA LYS A 183 -11.33 1.57 31.12
C LYS A 183 -9.89 1.40 30.63
N PHE A 184 -9.72 0.64 29.56
CA PHE A 184 -8.40 0.32 29.02
C PHE A 184 -8.31 0.69 27.54
N ILE A 185 -7.08 0.80 27.07
CA ILE A 185 -6.74 0.93 25.64
C ILE A 185 -5.67 -0.10 25.34
N VAL A 186 -5.82 -0.88 24.28
CA VAL A 186 -4.77 -1.70 23.70
C VAL A 186 -4.23 -0.97 22.46
N PHE A 187 -2.92 -0.98 22.24
CA PHE A 187 -2.29 -0.27 21.14
C PHE A 187 -0.98 -0.93 20.69
N ASN A 188 -0.49 -0.54 19.54
CA ASN A 188 0.83 -0.90 19.04
C ASN A 188 1.91 0.08 19.51
N LEU A 189 3.07 -0.47 19.87
CA LEU A 189 4.29 0.28 20.20
C LEU A 189 5.44 -0.21 19.31
N ARG A 190 5.98 0.67 18.43
CA ARG A 190 7.25 0.45 17.73
C ARG A 190 8.39 0.85 18.64
N ARG A 191 9.25 -0.09 18.96
CA ARG A 191 10.41 0.17 19.81
C ARG A 191 11.54 0.85 19.01
N PHE A 192 12.12 1.93 19.54
CA PHE A 192 13.30 2.54 18.90
C PHE A 192 14.60 1.80 19.20
N ASP A 193 14.64 0.96 20.24
CA ASP A 193 15.78 0.09 20.55
C ASP A 193 15.78 -1.23 19.74
N ASP A 194 14.67 -1.57 19.08
CA ASP A 194 14.55 -2.71 18.15
C ASP A 194 13.44 -2.43 17.12
N LEU A 195 13.78 -1.79 16.02
CA LEU A 195 12.83 -1.38 14.99
C LEU A 195 12.09 -2.55 14.31
N ASN A 196 12.63 -3.77 14.45
CA ASN A 196 11.95 -5.00 13.99
C ASN A 196 10.96 -5.54 15.02
N ARG A 197 10.79 -4.88 16.15
CA ARG A 197 9.91 -5.26 17.24
C ARG A 197 8.72 -4.32 17.32
N LEU A 198 7.52 -4.90 17.22
CA LEU A 198 6.26 -4.23 17.51
C LEU A 198 5.60 -4.92 18.69
N ASP A 199 5.33 -4.17 19.74
CA ASP A 199 4.70 -4.67 20.96
C ASP A 199 3.20 -4.40 20.95
N ILE A 200 2.44 -5.26 21.65
CA ILE A 200 1.06 -5.03 22.05
C ILE A 200 1.07 -4.55 23.49
N VAL A 201 0.60 -3.34 23.72
CA VAL A 201 0.61 -2.71 25.03
C VAL A 201 -0.80 -2.39 25.50
N LEU A 202 -1.08 -2.66 26.75
CA LEU A 202 -2.32 -2.31 27.46
C LEU A 202 -2.07 -1.10 28.35
N LEU A 203 -2.93 -0.09 28.26
CA LEU A 203 -2.92 1.11 29.12
C LEU A 203 -4.24 1.19 29.89
N GLU A 204 -4.14 1.35 31.21
CA GLU A 204 -5.27 1.70 32.07
C GLU A 204 -5.47 3.22 32.06
N ILE A 205 -6.63 3.68 31.56
CA ILE A 205 -6.88 5.11 31.33
C ILE A 205 -6.86 5.93 32.62
N ALA A 206 -7.36 5.38 33.71
CA ALA A 206 -7.49 6.11 34.99
C ALA A 206 -6.15 6.37 35.65
N SER A 207 -5.24 5.37 35.67
CA SER A 207 -3.94 5.44 36.32
C SER A 207 -2.80 5.82 35.39
N GLY A 208 -2.97 5.67 34.07
CA GLY A 208 -1.89 5.78 33.08
C GLY A 208 -0.90 4.60 33.12
N LYS A 209 -1.21 3.53 33.88
CA LYS A 209 -0.34 2.35 33.97
C LYS A 209 -0.34 1.59 32.65
N GLN A 210 0.84 1.29 32.14
CA GLN A 210 1.06 0.49 30.93
C GLN A 210 1.60 -0.91 31.27
N ILE A 211 1.18 -1.91 30.51
CA ILE A 211 1.65 -3.29 30.58
C ILE A 211 1.88 -3.79 29.17
N THR A 212 3.10 -4.26 28.87
CA THR A 212 3.38 -4.96 27.62
C THR A 212 2.76 -6.36 27.70
N LEU A 213 1.69 -6.59 26.94
CA LEU A 213 1.04 -7.89 26.86
C LEU A 213 1.82 -8.87 25.99
N TYR A 214 2.39 -8.35 24.91
CA TYR A 214 3.21 -9.12 23.98
C TYR A 214 4.37 -8.25 23.48
N GLY A 215 5.60 -8.80 23.53
CA GLY A 215 6.79 -8.11 23.05
C GLY A 215 7.97 -9.07 23.00
N LYS A 216 8.30 -9.56 21.81
CA LYS A 216 9.44 -10.44 21.57
C LYS A 216 10.47 -9.76 20.68
N PRO A 217 11.77 -9.94 20.93
CA PRO A 217 12.83 -9.37 20.10
C PRO A 217 12.62 -9.70 18.62
N SER A 218 12.83 -8.72 17.76
CA SER A 218 12.74 -8.87 16.31
C SER A 218 11.45 -9.55 15.80
N THR A 219 10.36 -9.39 16.54
CA THR A 219 9.04 -9.94 16.19
C THR A 219 8.01 -8.83 16.15
N ARG A 220 7.23 -8.80 15.09
CA ARG A 220 6.15 -7.82 14.93
C ARG A 220 4.83 -8.42 15.37
N ALA A 221 4.16 -7.73 16.28
CA ALA A 221 2.76 -7.96 16.62
C ALA A 221 1.95 -6.72 16.29
N MET A 222 0.82 -6.87 15.60
CA MET A 222 0.07 -5.74 15.08
C MET A 222 -1.44 -5.96 15.11
N SER A 223 -2.18 -4.86 14.86
CA SER A 223 -3.63 -4.85 14.74
C SER A 223 -4.36 -5.41 15.95
N PRO A 224 -4.09 -4.92 17.18
CA PRO A 224 -4.75 -5.43 18.38
C PRO A 224 -6.24 -5.08 18.37
N LYS A 225 -7.09 -6.05 18.76
CA LYS A 225 -8.54 -5.85 18.90
C LYS A 225 -9.08 -6.54 20.13
N TRP A 226 -10.02 -5.90 20.79
CA TRP A 226 -10.77 -6.50 21.88
C TRP A 226 -11.82 -7.47 21.38
N SER A 227 -12.03 -8.60 22.10
CA SER A 227 -13.25 -9.36 21.96
C SER A 227 -14.45 -8.50 22.42
N PRO A 228 -15.66 -8.69 21.86
CA PRO A 228 -16.83 -7.88 22.24
C PRO A 228 -17.20 -7.94 23.72
N ASP A 229 -16.88 -9.03 24.40
CA ASP A 229 -17.09 -9.21 25.84
C ASP A 229 -15.97 -8.63 26.72
N GLY A 230 -14.91 -8.09 26.12
CA GLY A 230 -13.75 -7.50 26.81
C GLY A 230 -12.83 -8.48 27.54
N LYS A 231 -13.02 -9.79 27.36
CA LYS A 231 -12.23 -10.79 28.09
C LYS A 231 -10.96 -11.23 27.39
N ARG A 232 -10.85 -10.99 26.09
CA ARG A 232 -9.71 -11.38 25.26
C ARG A 232 -9.27 -10.22 24.38
N ILE A 233 -7.99 -10.22 24.04
CA ILE A 233 -7.38 -9.35 23.05
C ILE A 233 -6.80 -10.28 21.97
N SER A 234 -7.14 -10.01 20.72
CA SER A 234 -6.53 -10.65 19.55
C SER A 234 -5.49 -9.72 18.92
N PHE A 235 -4.52 -10.29 18.23
CA PHE A 235 -3.54 -9.56 17.42
C PHE A 235 -2.92 -10.50 16.39
N ILE A 236 -2.30 -9.95 15.36
CA ILE A 236 -1.52 -10.70 14.36
C ILE A 236 -0.06 -10.68 14.80
N ALA A 237 0.63 -11.83 14.74
CA ALA A 237 2.07 -11.89 14.96
C ALA A 237 2.76 -12.90 14.05
N GLN A 238 3.99 -12.56 13.62
CA GLN A 238 4.85 -13.42 12.80
C GLN A 238 5.92 -14.09 13.66
N GLU A 239 5.52 -15.07 14.49
CA GLU A 239 6.48 -15.85 15.27
C GLU A 239 7.20 -16.91 14.43
N THR A 240 6.50 -17.44 13.42
CA THR A 240 6.99 -18.45 12.50
C THR A 240 7.17 -17.88 11.10
N GLN A 241 6.92 -18.66 10.06
CA GLN A 241 7.01 -18.21 8.67
C GLN A 241 5.87 -17.27 8.28
N HIS A 242 4.68 -17.45 8.89
CA HIS A 242 3.46 -16.75 8.51
C HIS A 242 2.92 -15.85 9.62
N GLU A 243 2.14 -14.87 9.24
CA GLU A 243 1.39 -13.99 10.13
C GLU A 243 0.12 -14.69 10.59
N GLU A 244 0.03 -15.01 11.88
CA GLU A 244 -1.07 -15.76 12.49
C GLU A 244 -1.82 -14.94 13.54
N LEU A 245 -3.08 -15.28 13.80
CA LEU A 245 -3.86 -14.70 14.89
C LEU A 245 -3.47 -15.31 16.24
N TYR A 246 -3.30 -14.44 17.22
CA TYR A 246 -3.04 -14.78 18.62
C TYR A 246 -4.15 -14.25 19.52
N LEU A 247 -4.36 -14.93 20.62
CA LEU A 247 -5.23 -14.47 21.72
C LEU A 247 -4.42 -14.36 23.01
N ILE A 248 -4.79 -13.35 23.82
CA ILE A 248 -4.26 -13.11 25.16
C ILE A 248 -5.35 -12.48 26.02
N LYS A 249 -5.31 -12.71 27.35
CA LYS A 249 -6.18 -12.00 28.30
C LYS A 249 -5.59 -10.62 28.65
N PRO A 250 -6.43 -9.69 29.13
CA PRO A 250 -5.95 -8.36 29.56
C PRO A 250 -4.96 -8.39 30.74
N ASP A 251 -4.93 -9.45 31.52
CA ASP A 251 -3.97 -9.69 32.62
C ASP A 251 -2.62 -10.24 32.13
N GLY A 252 -2.49 -10.52 30.81
CA GLY A 252 -1.31 -11.10 30.19
C GLY A 252 -1.25 -12.62 30.19
N GLU A 253 -2.24 -13.30 30.78
CA GLU A 253 -2.32 -14.74 30.80
C GLU A 253 -2.95 -15.33 29.53
N GLY A 254 -2.76 -16.63 29.31
CA GLY A 254 -3.44 -17.37 28.26
C GLY A 254 -2.98 -17.05 26.85
N LEU A 255 -1.78 -16.50 26.65
CA LEU A 255 -1.21 -16.28 25.32
C LEU A 255 -1.10 -17.58 24.53
N HIS A 256 -1.74 -17.64 23.38
CA HIS A 256 -1.62 -18.75 22.44
C HIS A 256 -1.96 -18.33 21.01
N PRO A 257 -1.42 -19.00 19.99
CA PRO A 257 -1.90 -18.83 18.61
C PRO A 257 -3.32 -19.39 18.49
N LEU A 258 -4.22 -18.59 17.96
CA LEU A 258 -5.59 -19.04 17.62
C LEU A 258 -5.60 -19.81 16.32
N THR A 259 -4.77 -19.38 15.35
CA THR A 259 -4.69 -20.00 14.02
C THR A 259 -3.34 -20.68 13.80
N LYS A 260 -3.32 -21.61 12.85
CA LYS A 260 -2.13 -22.22 12.24
C LYS A 260 -2.46 -22.45 10.78
N ALA A 261 -2.75 -21.36 10.07
CA ALA A 261 -3.20 -21.40 8.68
C ALA A 261 -2.08 -21.83 7.73
N GLY A 262 -0.83 -21.57 8.09
CA GLY A 262 0.31 -21.76 7.18
C GLY A 262 0.30 -20.79 6.01
N GLN A 263 -0.44 -19.70 6.16
CA GLN A 263 -0.63 -18.59 5.22
C GLN A 263 -0.78 -17.32 6.02
N ASP A 264 -0.42 -16.16 5.43
CA ASP A 264 -0.48 -14.89 6.13
C ASP A 264 -1.91 -14.41 6.31
N ILE A 265 -2.28 -14.08 7.55
CA ILE A 265 -3.52 -13.37 7.87
C ILE A 265 -3.25 -11.88 7.76
N PHE A 266 -3.90 -11.23 6.79
CA PHE A 266 -3.65 -9.83 6.47
C PHE A 266 -4.52 -8.86 7.27
N GLN A 267 -5.82 -9.19 7.43
CA GLN A 267 -6.81 -8.42 8.16
C GLN A 267 -7.78 -9.34 8.88
N TYR A 268 -8.44 -8.84 9.90
CA TYR A 268 -9.49 -9.60 10.59
C TYR A 268 -10.47 -8.71 11.34
N GLU A 269 -11.67 -9.23 11.65
CA GLU A 269 -12.69 -8.56 12.46
C GLU A 269 -13.47 -9.56 13.30
N TRP A 270 -13.71 -9.21 14.58
CA TRP A 270 -14.54 -10.01 15.47
C TRP A 270 -16.01 -9.97 15.06
N SER A 271 -16.71 -11.11 15.12
CA SER A 271 -18.17 -11.10 15.07
C SER A 271 -18.73 -10.41 16.31
N PRO A 272 -19.89 -9.74 16.24
CA PRO A 272 -20.54 -9.10 17.38
C PRO A 272 -20.79 -10.03 18.58
N SER A 273 -21.06 -11.31 18.36
CA SER A 273 -21.20 -12.33 19.41
C SER A 273 -19.88 -12.73 20.04
N GLY A 274 -18.75 -12.47 19.38
CA GLY A 274 -17.43 -12.95 19.77
C GLY A 274 -17.18 -14.45 19.52
N SER A 275 -18.11 -15.14 18.84
CA SER A 275 -17.97 -16.57 18.54
C SER A 275 -17.04 -16.86 17.38
N GLN A 276 -16.92 -15.91 16.43
CA GLN A 276 -16.14 -16.05 15.23
C GLN A 276 -15.28 -14.80 14.96
N ILE A 277 -14.23 -14.99 14.16
CA ILE A 277 -13.46 -13.91 13.54
C ILE A 277 -13.55 -14.08 12.02
N LEU A 278 -13.85 -13.00 11.32
CA LEU A 278 -13.75 -12.93 9.87
C LEU A 278 -12.33 -12.49 9.52
N ALA A 279 -11.58 -13.35 8.84
CA ALA A 279 -10.19 -13.12 8.48
C ALA A 279 -10.01 -13.02 6.97
N VAL A 280 -9.07 -12.17 6.54
CA VAL A 280 -8.55 -12.11 5.18
C VAL A 280 -7.23 -12.85 5.15
N VAL A 281 -7.16 -13.93 4.39
CA VAL A 281 -6.02 -14.84 4.32
C VAL A 281 -5.40 -14.77 2.93
N ASN A 282 -4.09 -14.61 2.86
CA ASN A 282 -3.36 -14.59 1.61
C ASN A 282 -3.10 -16.01 1.11
N ASN A 283 -3.77 -16.39 0.05
CA ASN A 283 -3.56 -17.67 -0.65
C ASN A 283 -2.87 -17.42 -2.01
N ASN A 284 -1.54 -17.43 -2.01
CA ASN A 284 -0.71 -17.23 -3.21
C ASN A 284 -1.09 -15.99 -4.04
N GLY A 285 -1.33 -14.85 -3.35
CA GLY A 285 -1.69 -13.59 -3.99
C GLY A 285 -3.18 -13.41 -4.26
N SER A 286 -4.03 -14.38 -3.89
CA SER A 286 -5.48 -14.21 -3.74
C SER A 286 -5.80 -14.00 -2.26
N PHE A 287 -6.56 -12.96 -1.92
CA PHE A 287 -6.93 -12.66 -0.54
C PHE A 287 -8.38 -13.11 -0.29
N GLU A 288 -8.52 -14.17 0.47
CA GLU A 288 -9.76 -14.91 0.66
C GLU A 288 -10.41 -14.59 2.02
N LEU A 289 -11.75 -14.60 2.06
CA LEU A 289 -12.49 -14.44 3.31
C LEU A 289 -12.66 -15.81 3.99
N MET A 290 -12.17 -15.90 5.23
CA MET A 290 -12.25 -17.09 6.06
C MET A 290 -12.97 -16.79 7.37
N LEU A 291 -13.69 -17.75 7.91
CA LEU A 291 -14.23 -17.72 9.26
C LEU A 291 -13.36 -18.55 10.19
N VAL A 292 -12.98 -17.95 11.32
CA VAL A 292 -12.19 -18.59 12.37
C VAL A 292 -13.05 -18.72 13.63
N GLU A 293 -13.29 -19.94 14.11
CA GLU A 293 -13.97 -20.20 15.37
C GLU A 293 -13.10 -19.81 16.56
N THR A 294 -13.57 -18.93 17.43
CA THR A 294 -12.71 -18.35 18.49
C THR A 294 -12.39 -19.30 19.64
N GLU A 295 -13.11 -20.39 19.81
CA GLU A 295 -12.85 -21.40 20.85
C GLU A 295 -11.92 -22.51 20.34
N SER A 296 -12.04 -22.92 19.10
CA SER A 296 -11.28 -24.05 18.54
C SER A 296 -10.12 -23.63 17.63
N GLY A 297 -10.15 -22.40 17.09
CA GLY A 297 -9.24 -21.96 16.03
C GLY A 297 -9.50 -22.61 14.67
N SER A 298 -10.61 -23.33 14.51
CA SER A 298 -10.98 -23.95 13.24
C SER A 298 -11.24 -22.89 12.18
N ILE A 299 -10.62 -23.07 11.01
CA ILE A 299 -10.76 -22.16 9.87
C ILE A 299 -11.66 -22.81 8.84
N SER A 300 -12.62 -22.05 8.32
CA SER A 300 -13.50 -22.46 7.23
C SER A 300 -13.60 -21.37 6.16
N GLU A 301 -13.65 -21.79 4.91
CA GLU A 301 -13.81 -20.90 3.78
C GLU A 301 -15.20 -20.25 3.78
N LEU A 302 -15.21 -18.93 3.63
CA LEU A 302 -16.42 -18.17 3.42
C LEU A 302 -16.56 -17.74 1.96
N ARG A 303 -15.46 -17.24 1.36
CA ARG A 303 -15.40 -16.80 -0.03
C ARG A 303 -13.96 -16.85 -0.56
N SER A 304 -13.77 -17.51 -1.72
CA SER A 304 -12.47 -17.77 -2.35
C SER A 304 -12.40 -17.42 -3.83
N GLU A 305 -13.22 -16.46 -4.29
CA GLU A 305 -13.04 -15.94 -5.65
C GLU A 305 -11.63 -15.36 -5.81
N VAL A 306 -10.99 -15.67 -6.95
CA VAL A 306 -9.66 -15.16 -7.25
C VAL A 306 -9.68 -13.64 -7.35
N GLY A 307 -9.00 -12.99 -6.44
CA GLY A 307 -8.96 -11.54 -6.29
C GLY A 307 -8.52 -11.15 -4.90
N LEU A 308 -8.65 -9.88 -4.57
CA LEU A 308 -8.36 -9.34 -3.25
C LEU A 308 -9.65 -8.96 -2.54
N HIS A 309 -9.97 -9.65 -1.46
CA HIS A 309 -10.96 -9.19 -0.48
C HIS A 309 -10.26 -8.36 0.58
N SER A 310 -10.85 -7.25 1.01
CA SER A 310 -10.29 -6.38 2.05
C SER A 310 -11.36 -5.70 2.89
N ASN A 311 -10.93 -5.13 4.02
CA ASN A 311 -11.76 -4.37 4.96
C ASN A 311 -13.09 -5.05 5.34
N PRO A 312 -13.07 -6.31 5.83
CA PRO A 312 -14.29 -7.02 6.18
C PRO A 312 -14.95 -6.40 7.41
N ASN A 313 -16.28 -6.19 7.35
CA ASN A 313 -17.08 -5.66 8.45
C ASN A 313 -18.32 -6.52 8.69
N TRP A 314 -18.67 -6.76 9.95
CA TRP A 314 -19.86 -7.47 10.36
C TRP A 314 -21.06 -6.54 10.55
N ALA A 315 -22.24 -6.97 10.11
CA ALA A 315 -23.47 -6.40 10.60
C ALA A 315 -23.65 -6.73 12.09
N LYS A 316 -24.27 -5.82 12.85
CA LYS A 316 -24.48 -5.99 14.30
C LYS A 316 -25.28 -7.25 14.65
N ASP A 317 -26.22 -7.65 13.79
CA ASP A 317 -27.08 -8.83 13.95
C ASP A 317 -26.48 -10.09 13.29
N GLU A 318 -25.26 -10.01 12.78
CA GLU A 318 -24.54 -11.09 12.09
C GLU A 318 -25.28 -11.67 10.86
N SER A 319 -26.23 -10.93 10.30
CA SER A 319 -27.00 -11.38 9.14
C SER A 319 -26.24 -11.22 7.82
N TYR A 320 -25.30 -10.28 7.75
CA TYR A 320 -24.46 -10.02 6.57
C TYR A 320 -23.09 -9.45 6.96
N ILE A 321 -22.20 -9.45 6.00
CA ILE A 321 -20.92 -8.74 6.03
C ILE A 321 -20.83 -7.75 4.88
N THR A 322 -19.97 -6.74 5.01
CA THR A 322 -19.49 -5.89 3.91
C THR A 322 -18.00 -6.05 3.75
N PHE A 323 -17.51 -5.93 2.53
CA PHE A 323 -16.10 -6.04 2.18
C PHE A 323 -15.84 -5.35 0.84
N GLU A 324 -14.61 -5.01 0.59
CA GLU A 324 -14.15 -4.56 -0.72
C GLU A 324 -13.63 -5.77 -1.49
N PHE A 325 -13.84 -5.77 -2.81
CA PHE A 325 -13.33 -6.80 -3.68
C PHE A 325 -12.86 -6.21 -4.99
N GLU A 326 -11.70 -6.65 -5.42
CA GLU A 326 -11.13 -6.42 -6.73
C GLU A 326 -10.53 -7.70 -7.30
N SER A 327 -10.33 -7.71 -8.61
CA SER A 327 -9.59 -8.79 -9.29
C SER A 327 -8.80 -8.22 -10.46
N PRO A 328 -7.93 -9.00 -11.11
CA PRO A 328 -7.22 -8.51 -12.29
C PRO A 328 -8.13 -8.00 -13.41
N THR A 329 -9.39 -8.40 -13.41
CA THR A 329 -10.37 -8.02 -14.44
C THR A 329 -11.51 -7.13 -13.93
N LEU A 330 -11.51 -6.80 -12.65
CA LEU A 330 -12.52 -5.97 -12.01
C LEU A 330 -11.85 -4.95 -11.09
N PRO A 331 -12.03 -3.63 -11.31
CA PRO A 331 -11.59 -2.60 -10.37
C PRO A 331 -12.23 -2.77 -8.99
N PRO A 332 -11.64 -2.20 -7.92
CA PRO A 332 -12.14 -2.34 -6.57
C PRO A 332 -13.54 -1.70 -6.40
N ASP A 333 -14.43 -2.47 -5.81
CA ASP A 333 -15.78 -2.05 -5.45
C ASP A 333 -16.19 -2.62 -4.10
N LEU A 334 -17.24 -2.02 -3.50
CA LEU A 334 -17.81 -2.43 -2.24
C LEU A 334 -18.91 -3.47 -2.46
N TYR A 335 -18.91 -4.51 -1.64
CA TYR A 335 -19.86 -5.62 -1.68
C TYR A 335 -20.51 -5.83 -0.32
N ARG A 336 -21.71 -6.39 -0.35
CA ARG A 336 -22.40 -6.94 0.80
C ARG A 336 -22.74 -8.40 0.52
N MET A 337 -22.48 -9.28 1.50
CA MET A 337 -22.85 -10.68 1.41
C MET A 337 -23.76 -11.10 2.57
N ASP A 338 -24.89 -11.68 2.26
CA ASP A 338 -25.78 -12.33 3.23
C ASP A 338 -25.15 -13.66 3.67
N LEU A 339 -24.98 -13.84 4.97
CA LEU A 339 -24.27 -15.00 5.52
C LEU A 339 -25.06 -16.31 5.44
N LYS A 340 -26.38 -16.24 5.42
CA LYS A 340 -27.24 -17.43 5.32
C LYS A 340 -27.28 -17.98 3.90
N SER A 341 -27.48 -17.12 2.92
CA SER A 341 -27.56 -17.50 1.50
C SER A 341 -26.19 -17.54 0.81
N LYS A 342 -25.17 -16.93 1.40
CA LYS A 342 -23.85 -16.67 0.82
C LYS A 342 -23.90 -15.89 -0.52
N GLN A 343 -25.00 -15.17 -0.77
CA GLN A 343 -25.15 -14.32 -1.95
C GLN A 343 -24.50 -12.95 -1.72
N ALA A 344 -23.59 -12.55 -2.60
CA ALA A 344 -22.98 -11.24 -2.58
C ALA A 344 -23.65 -10.31 -3.61
N ALA A 345 -23.87 -9.07 -3.21
CA ALA A 345 -24.33 -7.99 -4.05
C ALA A 345 -23.30 -6.85 -4.08
N GLN A 346 -22.98 -6.37 -5.28
CA GLN A 346 -22.15 -5.19 -5.48
C GLN A 346 -22.94 -3.93 -5.08
N LEU A 347 -22.32 -3.06 -4.29
CA LEU A 347 -22.95 -1.84 -3.76
C LEU A 347 -22.49 -0.57 -4.49
N THR A 348 -21.28 -0.59 -5.03
CA THR A 348 -20.70 0.52 -5.80
C THR A 348 -20.30 0.05 -7.20
N PHE A 349 -20.16 0.98 -8.15
CA PHE A 349 -19.89 0.67 -9.56
C PHE A 349 -18.82 1.64 -10.08
N SER A 350 -17.56 1.40 -9.70
CA SER A 350 -16.42 2.23 -10.08
C SER A 350 -16.03 2.08 -11.56
N ASN A 351 -16.40 0.95 -12.17
CA ASN A 351 -16.05 0.63 -13.55
C ASN A 351 -17.02 1.30 -14.54
N PRO A 352 -16.58 2.34 -15.30
CA PRO A 352 -17.44 3.01 -16.28
C PRO A 352 -17.99 2.05 -17.32
N PRO A 353 -19.24 2.23 -17.81
CA PRO A 353 -19.85 1.34 -18.81
C PRO A 353 -19.03 1.17 -20.10
N ALA A 354 -18.20 2.17 -20.44
CA ALA A 354 -17.31 2.09 -21.60
C ALA A 354 -16.18 1.06 -21.39
N MET A 355 -15.69 0.88 -20.16
CA MET A 355 -14.67 -0.11 -19.83
C MET A 355 -15.23 -1.54 -19.77
N GLN A 356 -16.49 -1.71 -19.41
CA GLN A 356 -17.14 -3.02 -19.34
C GLN A 356 -17.14 -3.78 -20.69
N LYS A 357 -16.94 -3.07 -21.80
CA LYS A 357 -16.82 -3.66 -23.15
C LYS A 357 -15.40 -4.17 -23.45
N HIS A 358 -14.42 -3.81 -22.64
CA HIS A 358 -13.05 -4.25 -22.82
C HIS A 358 -12.83 -5.59 -22.13
N LYS A 359 -12.14 -6.51 -22.81
CA LYS A 359 -11.77 -7.80 -22.22
C LYS A 359 -10.44 -7.66 -21.52
N PHE A 360 -10.47 -7.60 -20.21
CA PHE A 360 -9.28 -7.60 -19.38
C PHE A 360 -8.67 -9.00 -19.25
N ILE A 361 -7.37 -9.06 -18.99
CA ILE A 361 -6.60 -10.30 -18.95
C ILE A 361 -6.14 -10.56 -17.51
N ALA A 362 -6.50 -11.73 -16.97
CA ALA A 362 -5.96 -12.20 -15.72
C ALA A 362 -4.53 -12.75 -15.91
N PRO A 363 -3.61 -12.53 -14.95
CA PRO A 363 -2.29 -13.12 -15.01
C PRO A 363 -2.30 -14.61 -14.67
N GLU A 364 -1.27 -15.31 -15.11
CA GLU A 364 -0.89 -16.62 -14.59
C GLU A 364 0.24 -16.47 -13.57
N ILE A 365 0.24 -17.28 -12.51
CA ILE A 365 1.37 -17.37 -11.60
C ILE A 365 2.45 -18.22 -12.27
N VAL A 366 3.65 -17.69 -12.33
CA VAL A 366 4.84 -18.37 -12.85
C VAL A 366 5.96 -18.29 -11.83
N THR A 367 6.94 -19.17 -11.95
CA THR A 367 8.13 -19.16 -11.10
C THR A 367 9.37 -19.30 -11.97
N TYR A 368 10.41 -18.54 -11.66
CA TYR A 368 11.72 -18.68 -12.29
C TYR A 368 12.85 -18.69 -11.24
N LYS A 369 13.98 -19.25 -11.59
CA LYS A 369 15.14 -19.33 -10.68
C LYS A 369 16.03 -18.09 -10.81
N SER A 370 16.40 -17.53 -9.67
CA SER A 370 17.41 -16.49 -9.55
C SER A 370 18.85 -17.07 -9.63
N TYR A 371 19.85 -16.21 -9.51
CA TYR A 371 21.28 -16.54 -9.63
C TYR A 371 21.76 -17.58 -8.62
N ASP A 372 21.15 -17.63 -7.45
CA ASP A 372 21.48 -18.53 -6.33
C ASP A 372 20.53 -19.73 -6.22
N GLY A 373 19.63 -19.88 -7.19
CA GLY A 373 18.65 -20.96 -7.23
C GLY A 373 17.35 -20.68 -6.46
N LEU A 374 17.23 -19.50 -5.82
CA LEU A 374 15.98 -19.08 -5.19
C LEU A 374 14.87 -19.00 -6.24
N GLU A 375 13.73 -19.60 -5.94
CA GLU A 375 12.56 -19.53 -6.79
C GLU A 375 11.83 -18.19 -6.56
N ILE A 376 11.65 -17.44 -7.66
CA ILE A 376 11.00 -16.13 -7.66
C ILE A 376 9.61 -16.26 -8.26
N PRO A 377 8.55 -16.12 -7.46
CA PRO A 377 7.18 -16.08 -7.97
C PRO A 377 6.94 -14.79 -8.76
N ALA A 378 6.10 -14.87 -9.79
CA ALA A 378 5.74 -13.70 -10.58
C ALA A 378 4.35 -13.86 -11.20
N PHE A 379 3.70 -12.73 -11.48
CA PHE A 379 2.44 -12.66 -12.21
C PHE A 379 2.72 -12.30 -13.67
N LEU A 380 2.39 -13.21 -14.57
CA LEU A 380 2.65 -13.06 -16.00
C LEU A 380 1.35 -12.80 -16.75
N TYR A 381 1.22 -11.61 -17.34
CA TYR A 381 0.11 -11.27 -18.22
C TYR A 381 0.54 -11.50 -19.68
N ARG A 382 -0.22 -12.31 -20.40
CA ARG A 382 0.00 -12.58 -21.82
C ARG A 382 -1.04 -11.87 -22.67
N PRO A 383 -0.62 -11.04 -23.63
CA PRO A 383 -1.57 -10.39 -24.54
C PRO A 383 -2.23 -11.41 -25.48
N GLU A 384 -3.46 -11.16 -25.91
CA GLU A 384 -4.12 -11.99 -26.93
C GLU A 384 -3.31 -12.01 -28.25
N LYS A 385 -2.66 -10.89 -28.57
CA LYS A 385 -1.78 -10.77 -29.74
C LYS A 385 -0.50 -10.06 -29.34
N SER A 386 0.59 -10.82 -29.28
CA SER A 386 1.91 -10.26 -28.93
C SER A 386 2.41 -9.31 -30.00
N ASN A 387 2.98 -8.18 -29.56
CA ASN A 387 3.74 -7.25 -30.39
C ASN A 387 5.24 -7.57 -30.43
N GLY A 388 5.67 -8.64 -29.75
CA GLY A 388 7.06 -9.12 -29.67
C GLY A 388 7.90 -8.46 -28.58
N ALA A 389 7.31 -7.57 -27.77
CA ALA A 389 7.99 -6.89 -26.68
C ALA A 389 7.45 -7.32 -25.31
N ALA A 390 8.28 -7.12 -24.26
CA ALA A 390 7.92 -7.40 -22.89
C ALA A 390 8.32 -6.26 -21.95
N ILE A 391 7.58 -6.15 -20.84
CA ILE A 391 7.87 -5.23 -19.73
C ILE A 391 8.02 -6.08 -18.47
N LEU A 392 9.15 -5.94 -17.77
CA LEU A 392 9.33 -6.42 -16.41
C LEU A 392 9.04 -5.25 -15.47
N TYR A 393 8.13 -5.45 -14.52
CA TYR A 393 7.66 -4.38 -13.67
C TYR A 393 7.76 -4.78 -12.18
N PRO A 394 8.89 -4.49 -11.48
CA PRO A 394 9.02 -4.72 -10.05
C PRO A 394 8.12 -3.76 -9.26
N HIS A 395 7.48 -4.27 -8.19
CA HIS A 395 6.66 -3.48 -7.30
C HIS A 395 7.48 -2.54 -6.40
N GLY A 396 6.81 -1.62 -5.73
CA GLY A 396 7.35 -0.77 -4.67
C GLY A 396 7.58 -1.52 -3.35
N GLY A 397 7.84 -0.80 -2.29
CA GLY A 397 8.02 -1.38 -0.96
C GLY A 397 9.44 -1.24 -0.42
N PRO A 398 10.28 -2.29 -0.30
CA PRO A 398 10.21 -3.65 -0.86
C PRO A 398 9.24 -4.61 -0.19
N LYS A 399 8.78 -4.32 1.04
CA LYS A 399 7.84 -5.14 1.79
C LYS A 399 6.42 -4.93 1.26
N ASP A 400 6.15 -5.54 0.13
CA ASP A 400 4.88 -5.55 -0.59
C ASP A 400 4.82 -6.81 -1.45
N GLN A 401 3.77 -7.01 -2.23
CA GLN A 401 3.65 -8.12 -3.17
C GLN A 401 2.68 -7.80 -4.31
N TYR A 402 2.92 -8.39 -5.47
CA TYR A 402 1.87 -8.56 -6.47
C TYR A 402 0.93 -9.68 -6.05
N GLY A 403 -0.35 -9.48 -6.35
CA GLY A 403 -1.42 -10.45 -6.18
C GLY A 403 -2.40 -10.36 -7.34
N PHE A 404 -3.56 -10.97 -7.19
CA PHE A 404 -4.66 -10.88 -8.17
C PHE A 404 -5.47 -9.59 -8.00
N ALA A 405 -4.77 -8.45 -7.87
CA ALA A 405 -5.35 -7.11 -7.82
C ALA A 405 -5.64 -6.55 -9.21
N TRP A 406 -6.42 -5.48 -9.26
CA TRP A 406 -6.54 -4.63 -10.43
C TRP A 406 -5.25 -3.84 -10.65
N ASP A 407 -4.63 -4.01 -11.83
CA ASP A 407 -3.44 -3.26 -12.25
C ASP A 407 -3.72 -2.57 -13.59
N GLU A 408 -4.02 -1.28 -13.55
CA GLU A 408 -4.33 -0.51 -14.77
C GLU A 408 -3.15 -0.41 -15.73
N ILE A 409 -1.92 -0.39 -15.22
CA ILE A 409 -0.70 -0.30 -16.04
C ILE A 409 -0.53 -1.62 -16.81
N ALA A 410 -0.62 -2.75 -16.10
CA ALA A 410 -0.55 -4.07 -16.72
C ALA A 410 -1.64 -4.23 -17.78
N GLN A 411 -2.90 -3.90 -17.46
CA GLN A 411 -4.03 -4.02 -18.39
C GLN A 411 -3.84 -3.16 -19.65
N TYR A 412 -3.33 -1.92 -19.48
CA TYR A 412 -3.08 -1.03 -20.62
C TYR A 412 -2.03 -1.58 -21.57
N PHE A 413 -0.86 -1.95 -21.04
CA PHE A 413 0.24 -2.42 -21.86
C PHE A 413 -0.02 -3.81 -22.46
N VAL A 414 -0.72 -4.69 -21.75
CA VAL A 414 -1.15 -5.98 -22.29
C VAL A 414 -2.16 -5.80 -23.41
N ALA A 415 -3.11 -4.88 -23.30
CA ALA A 415 -4.03 -4.53 -24.39
C ALA A 415 -3.31 -3.97 -25.62
N LYS A 416 -2.12 -3.37 -25.45
CA LYS A 416 -1.24 -2.94 -26.57
C LYS A 416 -0.39 -4.08 -27.15
N GLY A 417 -0.46 -5.27 -26.58
CA GLY A 417 0.27 -6.44 -27.06
C GLY A 417 1.59 -6.71 -26.37
N TYR A 418 1.95 -5.99 -25.31
CA TYR A 418 3.12 -6.28 -24.50
C TYR A 418 2.88 -7.50 -23.59
N THR A 419 3.86 -8.39 -23.49
CA THR A 419 3.91 -9.33 -22.36
C THR A 419 4.37 -8.57 -21.12
N TYR A 420 3.68 -8.77 -19.98
CA TYR A 420 3.98 -8.04 -18.75
C TYR A 420 4.28 -9.03 -17.62
N LEU A 421 5.47 -8.92 -17.02
CA LEU A 421 5.94 -9.76 -15.92
C LEU A 421 6.09 -8.91 -14.66
N ALA A 422 5.33 -9.24 -13.63
CA ALA A 422 5.33 -8.60 -12.33
C ALA A 422 5.96 -9.55 -11.28
N PRO A 423 7.28 -9.47 -11.02
CA PRO A 423 7.95 -10.39 -10.09
C PRO A 423 7.70 -10.00 -8.64
N ASN A 424 7.49 -11.01 -7.79
CA ASN A 424 7.65 -10.91 -6.35
C ASN A 424 9.08 -11.32 -6.00
N TYR A 425 9.99 -10.34 -6.12
CA TYR A 425 11.42 -10.53 -5.84
C TYR A 425 11.66 -10.78 -4.34
N ARG A 426 12.83 -11.30 -3.95
CA ARG A 426 13.19 -11.47 -2.54
C ARG A 426 12.97 -10.19 -1.74
N GLY A 427 12.36 -10.31 -0.58
CA GLY A 427 11.88 -9.17 0.20
C GLY A 427 10.37 -8.96 0.13
N SER A 428 9.68 -9.54 -0.86
CA SER A 428 8.23 -9.49 -0.96
C SER A 428 7.54 -10.26 0.16
N THR A 429 6.35 -9.80 0.55
CA THR A 429 5.48 -10.48 1.53
C THR A 429 4.73 -11.66 0.92
N GLY A 430 4.07 -12.47 1.75
CA GLY A 430 3.22 -13.57 1.30
C GLY A 430 3.93 -14.89 1.02
N TYR A 431 5.25 -14.92 1.10
CA TYR A 431 6.08 -16.09 0.81
C TYR A 431 6.88 -16.59 2.01
N GLY A 432 6.47 -16.16 3.20
CA GLY A 432 7.10 -16.51 4.46
C GLY A 432 8.23 -15.57 4.89
N LYS A 433 8.52 -15.59 6.18
CA LYS A 433 9.47 -14.71 6.87
C LYS A 433 10.88 -14.76 6.27
N ASP A 434 11.34 -15.94 5.88
CA ASP A 434 12.69 -16.09 5.33
C ASP A 434 12.82 -15.45 3.94
N PHE A 435 11.79 -15.54 3.10
CA PHE A 435 11.75 -14.87 1.80
C PHE A 435 11.69 -13.34 1.96
N GLU A 436 10.85 -12.84 2.86
CA GLU A 436 10.77 -11.41 3.19
C GLU A 436 12.13 -10.89 3.69
N ARG A 437 12.81 -11.63 4.58
CA ARG A 437 14.09 -11.21 5.17
C ARG A 437 15.30 -11.42 4.27
N ALA A 438 15.17 -12.15 3.17
CA ALA A 438 16.26 -12.34 2.20
C ALA A 438 16.76 -11.04 1.56
N ASN A 439 16.00 -9.95 1.73
CA ASN A 439 16.35 -8.60 1.30
C ASN A 439 17.00 -7.72 2.41
N TYR A 440 17.11 -8.20 3.64
CA TYR A 440 17.75 -7.46 4.71
C TYR A 440 19.27 -7.34 4.45
N ASN A 441 19.81 -6.13 4.60
CA ASN A 441 21.19 -5.76 4.26
C ASN A 441 21.59 -6.09 2.80
N ASN A 442 20.61 -6.16 1.89
CA ASN A 442 20.82 -6.68 0.54
C ASN A 442 20.07 -5.90 -0.56
N TRP A 443 19.58 -4.70 -0.24
CA TRP A 443 18.90 -3.84 -1.19
C TRP A 443 19.77 -3.52 -2.41
N GLY A 444 19.19 -3.60 -3.61
CA GLY A 444 19.86 -3.34 -4.87
C GLY A 444 20.88 -4.41 -5.29
N VAL A 445 20.97 -5.52 -4.57
CA VAL A 445 21.95 -6.58 -4.85
C VAL A 445 21.23 -7.87 -5.26
N GLY A 446 20.70 -8.62 -4.29
CA GLY A 446 20.03 -9.90 -4.58
C GLY A 446 18.72 -9.73 -5.34
N ASP A 447 17.92 -8.77 -4.93
CA ASP A 447 16.66 -8.36 -5.55
C ASP A 447 16.85 -7.86 -7.00
N THR A 448 17.95 -7.11 -7.27
CA THR A 448 18.34 -6.73 -8.64
C THR A 448 18.61 -7.96 -9.50
N GLN A 449 19.31 -8.96 -8.95
CA GLN A 449 19.55 -10.21 -9.66
C GLN A 449 18.26 -10.97 -9.96
N ASP A 450 17.29 -10.92 -9.07
CA ASP A 450 15.96 -11.50 -9.30
C ASP A 450 15.29 -10.86 -10.54
N CYS A 451 15.37 -9.53 -10.69
CA CYS A 451 14.87 -8.82 -11.87
C CYS A 451 15.66 -9.17 -13.15
N LEU A 452 16.99 -9.24 -13.08
CA LEU A 452 17.81 -9.65 -14.22
C LEU A 452 17.48 -11.08 -14.68
N HIS A 453 17.24 -12.01 -13.75
CA HIS A 453 16.81 -13.37 -14.06
C HIS A 453 15.37 -13.43 -14.58
N GLY A 454 14.50 -12.54 -14.15
CA GLY A 454 13.18 -12.34 -14.76
C GLY A 454 13.26 -11.94 -16.23
N ALA A 455 14.21 -11.07 -16.60
CA ALA A 455 14.45 -10.75 -18.00
C ALA A 455 15.01 -11.95 -18.79
N LYS A 456 15.90 -12.75 -18.19
CA LYS A 456 16.34 -14.02 -18.81
C LYS A 456 15.19 -14.99 -19.01
N TYR A 457 14.28 -15.09 -18.04
CA TYR A 457 13.09 -15.90 -18.16
C TYR A 457 12.18 -15.44 -19.31
N LEU A 458 11.96 -14.13 -19.46
CA LEU A 458 11.21 -13.57 -20.59
C LEU A 458 11.84 -13.89 -21.95
N LYS A 459 13.17 -13.95 -22.04
CA LYS A 459 13.87 -14.35 -23.29
C LYS A 459 13.63 -15.81 -23.71
N THR A 460 13.11 -16.66 -22.83
CA THR A 460 12.78 -18.05 -23.16
C THR A 460 11.51 -18.18 -23.99
N PHE A 461 10.67 -17.15 -24.02
CA PHE A 461 9.40 -17.16 -24.78
C PHE A 461 9.63 -16.84 -26.25
N LYS A 462 9.15 -17.71 -27.14
CA LYS A 462 9.34 -17.59 -28.60
C LYS A 462 8.73 -16.33 -29.20
N GLU A 463 7.64 -15.85 -28.59
CA GLU A 463 6.91 -14.66 -29.01
C GLU A 463 7.61 -13.35 -28.61
N ILE A 464 8.60 -13.38 -27.69
CA ILE A 464 9.34 -12.21 -27.24
C ILE A 464 10.67 -12.11 -28.00
N LYS A 465 10.94 -10.93 -28.55
CA LYS A 465 12.23 -10.64 -29.16
C LYS A 465 13.25 -10.30 -28.06
N PRO A 466 14.43 -10.96 -28.02
CA PRO A 466 15.39 -10.80 -26.93
C PRO A 466 15.90 -9.37 -26.70
N ASP A 467 15.84 -8.52 -27.73
CA ASP A 467 16.25 -7.12 -27.72
C ASP A 467 15.07 -6.14 -27.42
N ARG A 468 13.90 -6.66 -27.05
CA ARG A 468 12.67 -5.86 -26.82
C ARG A 468 12.07 -6.08 -25.42
N ILE A 469 12.92 -6.09 -24.41
CA ILE A 469 12.50 -6.18 -23.02
C ILE A 469 12.84 -4.86 -22.35
N GLY A 470 11.84 -4.21 -21.76
CA GLY A 470 12.00 -3.02 -20.93
C GLY A 470 11.79 -3.36 -19.45
N ILE A 471 12.33 -2.51 -18.57
CA ILE A 471 12.05 -2.55 -17.14
C ILE A 471 11.42 -1.24 -16.72
N ALA A 472 10.37 -1.28 -15.87
CA ALA A 472 9.70 -0.09 -15.38
C ALA A 472 9.20 -0.31 -13.96
N GLY A 473 9.21 0.72 -13.12
CA GLY A 473 8.69 0.61 -11.77
C GLY A 473 8.54 1.96 -11.08
N GLY A 474 7.85 1.97 -9.93
CA GLY A 474 7.69 3.14 -9.07
C GLY A 474 8.26 2.89 -7.67
N SER A 475 8.70 3.95 -6.97
CA SER A 475 9.25 3.84 -5.62
C SER A 475 10.43 2.85 -5.59
N TYR A 476 10.38 1.85 -4.74
CA TYR A 476 11.39 0.78 -4.75
C TYR A 476 11.49 0.08 -6.12
N GLY A 477 10.39 -0.07 -6.88
CA GLY A 477 10.44 -0.57 -8.26
C GLY A 477 11.18 0.36 -9.22
N GLY A 478 11.13 1.68 -8.99
CA GLY A 478 11.96 2.68 -9.68
C GLY A 478 13.45 2.54 -9.33
N TYR A 479 13.76 2.37 -8.06
CA TYR A 479 15.09 2.04 -7.55
C TYR A 479 15.62 0.74 -8.18
N MET A 480 14.79 -0.32 -8.25
CA MET A 480 15.12 -1.58 -8.90
C MET A 480 15.41 -1.39 -10.39
N THR A 481 14.65 -0.53 -11.06
CA THR A 481 14.89 -0.17 -12.47
C THR A 481 16.28 0.46 -12.67
N ILE A 482 16.65 1.43 -11.81
CA ILE A 482 17.96 2.09 -11.84
C ILE A 482 19.07 1.07 -11.57
N ASN A 483 18.94 0.25 -10.54
CA ASN A 483 19.91 -0.80 -10.21
C ASN A 483 20.08 -1.81 -11.34
N ALA A 484 18.96 -2.30 -11.90
CA ALA A 484 19.00 -3.26 -12.98
C ALA A 484 19.74 -2.71 -14.22
N LEU A 485 19.49 -1.45 -14.61
CA LEU A 485 20.19 -0.84 -15.74
C LEU A 485 21.67 -0.56 -15.46
N SER A 486 22.03 -0.25 -14.20
CA SER A 486 23.42 0.04 -13.80
C SER A 486 24.27 -1.24 -13.66
N ARG A 487 23.62 -2.37 -13.36
CA ARG A 487 24.24 -3.65 -12.99
C ARG A 487 23.91 -4.79 -13.95
N ASP A 488 23.55 -4.46 -15.20
CA ASP A 488 23.24 -5.41 -16.28
C ASP A 488 24.42 -5.56 -17.26
N PRO A 489 25.35 -6.48 -16.99
CA PRO A 489 26.50 -6.68 -17.88
C PRO A 489 26.13 -7.39 -19.20
N GLU A 490 24.94 -7.99 -19.27
CA GLU A 490 24.45 -8.72 -20.44
C GLU A 490 23.53 -7.87 -21.33
N TYR A 491 23.23 -6.62 -20.92
CA TYR A 491 22.32 -5.71 -21.62
C TYR A 491 20.95 -6.36 -21.90
N LEU A 492 20.40 -6.99 -20.86
CA LEU A 492 19.13 -7.72 -20.93
C LEU A 492 17.94 -6.82 -21.25
N PHE A 493 18.00 -5.56 -20.76
CA PHE A 493 16.98 -4.55 -20.99
C PHE A 493 17.36 -3.60 -22.13
N ALA A 494 16.40 -3.23 -22.96
CA ALA A 494 16.56 -2.25 -24.03
C ALA A 494 16.36 -0.81 -23.55
N CYS A 495 15.58 -0.60 -22.48
CA CYS A 495 15.30 0.71 -21.87
C CYS A 495 14.72 0.52 -20.46
N GLY A 496 14.67 1.60 -19.66
CA GLY A 496 14.02 1.59 -18.37
C GLY A 496 13.22 2.84 -18.04
N ILE A 497 12.22 2.69 -17.15
CA ILE A 497 11.40 3.78 -16.62
C ILE A 497 11.44 3.75 -15.10
N ALA A 498 12.07 4.74 -14.49
CA ALA A 498 12.14 4.93 -13.04
C ALA A 498 11.18 6.05 -12.61
N LYS A 499 10.10 5.70 -11.92
CA LYS A 499 9.20 6.67 -11.32
C LYS A 499 9.60 6.85 -9.85
N TYR A 500 9.90 8.09 -9.45
CA TYR A 500 10.25 8.43 -8.05
C TYR A 500 11.09 7.34 -7.35
N GLY A 501 12.11 6.85 -8.05
CA GLY A 501 13.07 5.86 -7.56
C GLY A 501 14.30 6.52 -6.95
N ASP A 502 14.91 5.83 -6.01
CA ASP A 502 16.13 6.25 -5.35
C ASP A 502 17.38 5.83 -6.15
N ALA A 503 18.47 6.58 -6.06
CA ALA A 503 19.76 6.21 -6.62
C ALA A 503 20.90 6.30 -5.58
N ASN A 504 20.69 7.01 -4.47
CA ASN A 504 21.66 7.22 -3.40
C ASN A 504 20.98 7.07 -2.03
N LEU A 505 21.01 5.86 -1.49
CA LEU A 505 20.35 5.51 -0.23
C LEU A 505 20.86 6.34 0.96
N VAL A 506 22.10 6.85 0.92
CA VAL A 506 22.67 7.67 2.00
C VAL A 506 22.03 9.04 2.02
N SER A 507 21.98 9.73 0.87
CA SER A 507 21.38 11.07 0.78
C SER A 507 19.87 11.01 0.97
N SER A 508 19.21 10.00 0.40
CA SER A 508 17.78 9.79 0.55
C SER A 508 17.40 9.55 2.01
N TRP A 509 18.12 8.70 2.74
CA TRP A 509 17.91 8.50 4.17
C TRP A 509 18.04 9.81 4.95
N ALA A 510 19.01 10.66 4.60
CA ALA A 510 19.23 11.92 5.29
C ALA A 510 18.13 12.97 5.04
N GLN A 511 17.46 12.91 3.89
CA GLN A 511 16.52 13.92 3.41
C GLN A 511 15.05 13.50 3.53
N CYS A 512 14.75 12.20 3.59
CA CYS A 512 13.38 11.70 3.65
C CYS A 512 12.73 11.94 5.02
N GLU A 513 11.41 11.83 5.07
CA GLU A 513 10.66 11.90 6.32
C GLU A 513 11.03 10.79 7.31
N LYS A 514 10.79 11.02 8.60
CA LYS A 514 11.12 10.09 9.71
C LYS A 514 10.62 8.67 9.46
N ARG A 515 9.38 8.54 8.98
CA ARG A 515 8.75 7.22 8.75
C ARG A 515 9.56 6.38 7.78
N LEU A 516 10.04 6.97 6.68
CA LEU A 516 10.87 6.25 5.72
C LEU A 516 12.28 5.98 6.26
N ARG A 517 12.87 6.90 7.04
CA ARG A 517 14.16 6.65 7.72
C ARG A 517 14.08 5.40 8.58
N LEU A 518 13.11 5.33 9.49
CA LEU A 518 12.90 4.17 10.36
C LEU A 518 12.62 2.90 9.55
N TYR A 519 11.83 3.01 8.49
CA TYR A 519 11.57 1.88 7.58
C TYR A 519 12.85 1.37 6.94
N THR A 520 13.69 2.25 6.40
CA THR A 520 14.98 1.88 5.79
C THR A 520 15.92 1.25 6.83
N GLU A 521 15.95 1.78 8.06
CA GLU A 521 16.76 1.23 9.14
C GLU A 521 16.31 -0.16 9.59
N VAL A 522 15.02 -0.52 9.46
CA VAL A 522 14.55 -1.89 9.67
C VAL A 522 15.28 -2.88 8.77
N PHE A 523 15.56 -2.49 7.54
CA PHE A 523 16.20 -3.37 6.54
C PHE A 523 17.72 -3.28 6.52
N LEU A 524 18.26 -2.07 6.66
CA LEU A 524 19.69 -1.79 6.43
C LEU A 524 20.46 -1.43 7.71
N GLY A 525 19.75 -1.20 8.84
CA GLY A 525 20.33 -0.61 10.04
C GLY A 525 20.63 0.88 9.88
N HIS A 526 21.07 1.54 10.96
CA HIS A 526 21.43 2.96 10.92
C HIS A 526 22.69 3.18 10.07
N PRO A 527 22.74 4.19 9.18
CA PRO A 527 23.87 4.38 8.26
C PRO A 527 25.20 4.71 8.95
N SER A 528 25.18 5.25 10.18
CA SER A 528 26.42 5.44 10.94
C SER A 528 27.14 4.12 11.29
N GLU A 529 26.41 3.02 11.36
CA GLU A 529 26.94 1.70 11.70
C GLU A 529 27.08 0.81 10.45
N ASN A 530 26.25 1.02 9.42
CA ASN A 530 26.12 0.17 8.25
C ASN A 530 26.34 0.92 6.92
N LEU A 531 27.17 1.96 6.90
CA LEU A 531 27.40 2.78 5.70
C LEU A 531 27.75 1.94 4.46
N GLY A 532 28.54 0.88 4.63
CA GLY A 532 28.91 -0.03 3.54
C GLY A 532 27.72 -0.67 2.83
N THR A 533 26.66 -1.02 3.57
CA THR A 533 25.42 -1.57 3.03
C THR A 533 24.68 -0.54 2.18
N TYR A 534 24.56 0.70 2.68
CA TYR A 534 23.95 1.80 1.93
C TYR A 534 24.71 2.11 0.64
N LEU A 535 26.03 2.21 0.70
CA LEU A 535 26.87 2.46 -0.47
C LEU A 535 26.76 1.31 -1.50
N LYS A 536 26.75 0.06 -1.04
CA LYS A 536 26.60 -1.11 -1.90
C LYS A 536 25.23 -1.12 -2.59
N GLY A 537 24.18 -0.70 -1.90
CA GLY A 537 22.83 -0.57 -2.44
C GLY A 537 22.63 0.63 -3.36
N SER A 538 23.53 1.62 -3.34
CA SER A 538 23.38 2.88 -4.09
C SER A 538 23.97 2.81 -5.49
N PRO A 539 23.17 2.79 -6.56
CA PRO A 539 23.67 2.72 -7.94
C PRO A 539 24.27 4.03 -8.47
N ILE A 540 24.22 5.12 -7.69
CA ILE A 540 24.68 6.46 -8.11
C ILE A 540 26.13 6.45 -8.64
N THR A 541 27.02 5.68 -8.02
CA THR A 541 28.43 5.56 -8.43
C THR A 541 28.62 4.69 -9.67
N GLU A 542 27.58 4.01 -10.11
CA GLU A 542 27.58 3.09 -11.24
C GLU A 542 26.89 3.68 -12.48
N ALA A 543 26.53 4.97 -12.47
CA ALA A 543 25.91 5.68 -13.59
C ALA A 543 26.67 5.52 -14.90
N LYS A 544 28.02 5.46 -14.84
CA LYS A 544 28.90 5.18 -15.99
C LYS A 544 28.60 3.87 -16.72
N ASN A 545 28.06 2.86 -16.01
CA ASN A 545 27.76 1.54 -16.58
C ASN A 545 26.48 1.54 -17.43
N ILE A 546 25.60 2.52 -17.24
CA ILE A 546 24.34 2.61 -17.99
C ILE A 546 24.63 2.79 -19.48
N GLN A 547 24.08 1.88 -20.30
CA GLN A 547 24.22 1.91 -21.76
C GLN A 547 22.84 2.07 -22.44
N LYS A 548 21.77 2.02 -21.67
CA LYS A 548 20.40 2.04 -22.19
C LYS A 548 19.66 3.30 -21.74
N PRO A 549 18.73 3.80 -22.55
CA PRO A 549 17.99 5.00 -22.21
C PRO A 549 17.09 4.80 -20.99
N VAL A 550 16.94 5.85 -20.20
CA VAL A 550 16.08 5.85 -19.01
C VAL A 550 15.12 7.04 -19.02
N LEU A 551 13.83 6.79 -18.73
CA LEU A 551 12.84 7.81 -18.43
C LEU A 551 12.72 7.93 -16.91
N ILE A 552 12.81 9.15 -16.39
CA ILE A 552 12.74 9.47 -14.96
C ILE A 552 11.57 10.41 -14.74
N LEU A 553 10.65 10.05 -13.83
CA LEU A 553 9.43 10.81 -13.52
C LEU A 553 9.32 10.99 -12.01
N HIS A 554 9.11 12.25 -11.53
CA HIS A 554 9.07 12.52 -10.08
C HIS A 554 8.10 13.65 -9.74
N GLY A 555 7.38 13.51 -8.61
CA GLY A 555 6.58 14.56 -8.02
C GLY A 555 7.41 15.48 -7.12
N LEU A 556 7.25 16.80 -7.20
CA LEU A 556 8.05 17.74 -6.39
C LEU A 556 7.57 17.89 -4.94
N LEU A 557 6.40 17.33 -4.61
CA LEU A 557 5.87 17.26 -3.24
C LEU A 557 6.15 15.91 -2.57
N ASP A 558 7.02 15.09 -3.15
CA ASP A 558 7.36 13.77 -2.62
C ASP A 558 8.23 13.90 -1.36
N THR A 559 7.68 13.53 -0.19
CA THR A 559 8.39 13.50 1.10
C THR A 559 8.90 12.11 1.46
N VAL A 560 8.49 11.10 0.72
CA VAL A 560 8.90 9.70 0.94
C VAL A 560 10.25 9.43 0.26
N VAL A 561 10.29 9.59 -1.06
CA VAL A 561 11.56 9.64 -1.80
C VAL A 561 11.74 11.09 -2.29
N PRO A 562 12.63 11.87 -1.66
CA PRO A 562 12.78 13.27 -2.00
C PRO A 562 13.14 13.48 -3.48
N PRO A 563 12.62 14.52 -4.15
CA PRO A 563 12.92 14.80 -5.56
C PRO A 563 14.43 14.95 -5.83
N GLU A 564 15.19 15.36 -4.83
CA GLU A 564 16.64 15.45 -4.85
C GLU A 564 17.31 14.11 -5.21
N ALA A 565 16.71 12.98 -4.85
CA ALA A 565 17.21 11.66 -5.24
C ALA A 565 17.25 11.47 -6.76
N SER A 566 16.19 11.90 -7.47
CA SER A 566 16.18 11.92 -8.93
C SER A 566 17.11 12.99 -9.52
N GLU A 567 17.25 14.14 -8.87
CA GLU A 567 18.16 15.21 -9.34
C GLU A 567 19.62 14.78 -9.26
N GLU A 568 20.04 14.16 -8.16
CA GLU A 568 21.38 13.57 -8.02
C GLU A 568 21.64 12.54 -9.13
N TRP A 569 20.63 11.69 -9.42
CA TRP A 569 20.76 10.69 -10.47
C TRP A 569 20.87 11.30 -11.87
N VAL A 570 20.04 12.29 -12.18
CA VAL A 570 20.08 13.00 -13.46
C VAL A 570 21.43 13.72 -13.65
N GLU A 571 21.97 14.32 -12.58
CA GLU A 571 23.30 14.95 -12.64
C GLU A 571 24.40 13.93 -12.94
N ALA A 572 24.36 12.75 -12.29
CA ALA A 572 25.31 11.67 -12.58
C ALA A 572 25.18 11.19 -14.03
N LEU A 573 23.97 11.00 -14.54
CA LEU A 573 23.73 10.61 -15.94
C LEU A 573 24.23 11.67 -16.93
N ARG A 574 24.03 12.95 -16.61
CA ARG A 574 24.48 14.06 -17.44
C ARG A 574 26.01 14.12 -17.50
N HIS A 575 26.66 13.98 -16.34
CA HIS A 575 28.11 13.92 -16.23
C HIS A 575 28.72 12.78 -17.09
N GLU A 576 28.07 11.62 -17.07
CA GLU A 576 28.49 10.42 -17.81
C GLU A 576 27.98 10.41 -19.27
N GLY A 577 27.35 11.48 -19.75
CA GLY A 577 26.86 11.62 -21.13
C GLY A 577 25.79 10.58 -21.52
N LYS A 578 24.95 10.15 -20.57
CA LYS A 578 23.96 9.08 -20.79
C LYS A 578 22.68 9.59 -21.43
N THR A 579 21.95 8.69 -22.08
CA THR A 579 20.65 9.02 -22.71
C THR A 579 19.53 8.92 -21.67
N PHE A 580 18.84 10.02 -21.43
CA PHE A 580 17.71 10.06 -20.50
C PHE A 580 16.64 11.10 -20.91
N GLU A 581 15.45 10.92 -20.34
CA GLU A 581 14.39 11.93 -20.25
C GLU A 581 14.01 12.09 -18.78
N TYR A 582 13.95 13.32 -18.30
CA TYR A 582 13.57 13.67 -16.93
C TYR A 582 12.40 14.65 -16.92
N LYS A 583 11.33 14.33 -16.19
CA LYS A 583 10.16 15.22 -16.02
C LYS A 583 9.72 15.21 -14.56
N THR A 584 9.53 16.39 -14.00
CA THR A 584 8.93 16.58 -12.67
C THR A 584 7.52 17.15 -12.77
N TYR A 585 6.73 16.97 -11.69
CA TYR A 585 5.37 17.46 -11.54
C TYR A 585 5.27 18.26 -10.26
N ASP A 586 4.89 19.55 -10.35
CA ASP A 586 5.00 20.53 -9.25
C ASP A 586 3.97 20.33 -8.14
N ASP A 587 2.94 19.56 -8.38
CA ASP A 587 1.80 19.34 -7.48
C ASP A 587 1.54 17.86 -7.14
N GLU A 588 2.53 16.98 -7.38
CA GLU A 588 2.43 15.55 -7.08
C GLU A 588 3.29 15.13 -5.88
N PRO A 589 2.70 14.37 -4.93
CA PRO A 589 3.42 13.70 -3.87
C PRO A 589 4.03 12.36 -4.37
N HIS A 590 4.42 11.48 -3.43
CA HIS A 590 4.86 10.12 -3.76
C HIS A 590 3.74 9.31 -4.42
N GLY A 591 3.95 8.85 -5.64
CA GLY A 591 2.91 8.34 -6.52
C GLY A 591 2.43 9.42 -7.47
N PHE A 592 1.57 9.29 -8.35
CA PHE A 592 0.89 10.33 -9.12
C PHE A 592 -0.60 10.18 -8.83
N LEU A 593 -1.22 11.22 -8.30
CA LEU A 593 -2.60 11.17 -7.82
C LEU A 593 -3.56 11.91 -8.74
N ARG A 594 -3.10 13.02 -9.33
CA ARG A 594 -3.95 13.83 -10.18
C ARG A 594 -4.12 13.19 -11.55
N ARG A 595 -5.36 13.06 -11.96
CA ARG A 595 -5.71 12.40 -13.23
C ARG A 595 -4.99 12.99 -14.45
N GLU A 596 -4.86 14.30 -14.53
CA GLU A 596 -4.14 14.96 -15.64
C GLU A 596 -2.67 14.56 -15.70
N ASN A 597 -2.01 14.48 -14.54
CA ASN A 597 -0.62 14.06 -14.44
C ASN A 597 -0.48 12.54 -14.71
N LEU A 598 -1.41 11.72 -14.23
CA LEU A 598 -1.45 10.29 -14.56
C LEU A 598 -1.54 10.05 -16.07
N ILE A 599 -2.37 10.82 -16.77
CA ILE A 599 -2.48 10.75 -18.24
C ILE A 599 -1.14 11.09 -18.89
N ASP A 600 -0.47 12.18 -18.47
CA ASP A 600 0.84 12.56 -19.02
C ASP A 600 1.92 11.52 -18.69
N VAL A 601 1.97 11.01 -17.45
CA VAL A 601 2.88 9.94 -17.01
C VAL A 601 2.72 8.72 -17.91
N TYR A 602 1.51 8.19 -18.06
CA TYR A 602 1.26 6.99 -18.86
C TYR A 602 1.51 7.22 -20.35
N ALA A 603 1.19 8.41 -20.88
CA ALA A 603 1.49 8.77 -22.26
C ALA A 603 3.00 8.85 -22.52
N ARG A 604 3.79 9.34 -21.53
CA ARG A 604 5.27 9.34 -21.62
C ARG A 604 5.83 7.92 -21.55
N MET A 605 5.34 7.10 -20.63
CA MET A 605 5.72 5.69 -20.53
C MET A 605 5.42 4.94 -21.83
N GLU A 606 4.21 5.10 -22.38
CA GLU A 606 3.80 4.51 -23.65
C GLU A 606 4.74 4.91 -24.78
N ARG A 607 4.92 6.22 -24.99
CA ARG A 607 5.77 6.75 -26.06
C ARG A 607 7.22 6.26 -25.94
N PHE A 608 7.75 6.20 -24.71
CA PHE A 608 9.11 5.74 -24.45
C PHE A 608 9.29 4.26 -24.73
N LEU A 609 8.39 3.41 -24.24
CA LEU A 609 8.42 1.97 -24.46
C LEU A 609 8.21 1.63 -25.95
N ASP A 610 7.22 2.25 -26.60
CA ASP A 610 6.95 2.06 -28.02
C ASP A 610 8.17 2.43 -28.89
N TRP A 611 8.86 3.52 -28.52
CA TRP A 611 10.05 3.97 -29.24
C TRP A 611 11.21 2.99 -29.19
N TYR A 612 11.48 2.43 -28.02
CA TYR A 612 12.65 1.58 -27.81
C TYR A 612 12.39 0.09 -28.03
N LEU A 613 11.17 -0.37 -27.86
CA LEU A 613 10.83 -1.79 -27.89
C LEU A 613 10.10 -2.24 -29.17
N LEU A 614 9.45 -1.33 -29.90
CA LEU A 614 8.70 -1.72 -31.09
C LEU A 614 9.46 -1.38 -32.38
N PRO A 615 9.15 -2.08 -33.50
CA PRO A 615 9.78 -1.79 -34.78
C PRO A 615 9.46 -0.36 -35.22
N LYS A 616 10.45 0.27 -35.82
CA LYS A 616 10.33 1.62 -36.41
C LYS A 616 9.61 1.55 -37.75
#